data_774af74f8a220782176d3f9c6f6a06c9
#
_entry.id   774af74f8a220782176d3f9c6f6a06c9
#
_cell.length_a   1.000
_cell.length_b   1.000
_cell.length_c   1.000
_cell.angle_alpha   90.00
_cell.angle_beta   90.00
_cell.angle_gamma   90.00
#
_symmetry.space_group_name_H-M   'P 1'
#
loop_
_entity.id
_entity.type
_entity.pdbx_description
1 polymer ?
#
loop_
_entity_poly.entity_id
_entity_poly.type
_entity_poly.pdbx_seq_one_letter_code
_entity_poly.pdbx_strand_id
1 'polypeptide(L)'
;MNPQFIISVKPKGEVEVLFYMAIGKVLFKCKGLDNVPAARALIRKIKRNCKPAKMPYCEIEDDHFFQILDRSGKTLCRSRSYTSKHRTRDGMRIALSQIPEAAVNLQKADDGYSDEEDDDDDDLAAE
;
A
#
# COMPACT_ATOMS: atom_id res chain seq x y z
N MET A 1 -8.86 2.62 14.96
CA MET A 1 -9.15 1.86 13.73
C MET A 1 -8.10 0.76 13.56
N ASN A 2 -8.48 -0.35 12.95
CA ASN A 2 -7.52 -1.44 12.72
C ASN A 2 -6.84 -1.28 11.37
N PRO A 3 -5.58 -1.69 11.25
CA PRO A 3 -4.90 -1.65 9.95
C PRO A 3 -5.59 -2.63 9.00
N GLN A 4 -5.63 -2.29 7.71
CA GLN A 4 -6.30 -3.13 6.73
C GLN A 4 -5.78 -2.91 5.32
N PHE A 5 -5.85 -3.97 4.52
CA PHE A 5 -5.70 -3.87 3.08
C PHE A 5 -7.07 -3.68 2.46
N ILE A 6 -7.18 -2.76 1.53
CA ILE A 6 -8.39 -2.57 0.74
C ILE A 6 -8.09 -2.93 -0.70
N ILE A 7 -8.86 -3.87 -1.25
CA ILE A 7 -8.82 -4.17 -2.68
C ILE A 7 -9.94 -3.36 -3.31
N SER A 8 -9.56 -2.37 -4.10
CA SER A 8 -10.52 -1.45 -4.70
C SER A 8 -10.71 -1.77 -6.17
N VAL A 9 -11.94 -2.07 -6.57
CA VAL A 9 -12.29 -2.36 -7.97
C VAL A 9 -12.97 -1.15 -8.54
N LYS A 10 -12.35 -0.56 -9.57
CA LYS A 10 -12.86 0.64 -10.21
C LYS A 10 -13.95 0.28 -11.23
N PRO A 11 -14.79 1.25 -11.63
CA PRO A 11 -15.85 0.97 -12.60
C PRO A 11 -15.34 0.41 -13.92
N LYS A 12 -14.12 0.77 -14.32
CA LYS A 12 -13.53 0.30 -15.57
C LYS A 12 -12.90 -1.06 -15.45
N GLY A 13 -12.99 -1.69 -14.27
CA GLY A 13 -12.41 -3.00 -14.06
C GLY A 13 -10.99 -2.98 -13.51
N GLU A 14 -10.37 -1.82 -13.46
CA GLU A 14 -9.04 -1.70 -12.90
C GLU A 14 -9.07 -1.98 -11.40
N VAL A 15 -8.06 -2.70 -10.91
CA VAL A 15 -7.99 -3.09 -9.51
C VAL A 15 -6.75 -2.48 -8.88
N GLU A 16 -6.88 -1.99 -7.66
CA GLU A 16 -5.73 -1.51 -6.91
C GLU A 16 -5.80 -1.99 -5.47
N VAL A 17 -4.65 -1.99 -4.81
CA VAL A 17 -4.54 -2.39 -3.41
C VAL A 17 -4.03 -1.20 -2.62
N LEU A 18 -4.72 -0.88 -1.53
CA LEU A 18 -4.28 0.15 -0.61
C LEU A 18 -4.04 -0.48 0.75
N PHE A 19 -3.02 -0.01 1.45
CA PHE A 19 -2.84 -0.41 2.83
C PHE A 19 -3.06 0.80 3.73
N TYR A 20 -4.02 0.67 4.61
CA TYR A 20 -4.33 1.71 5.60
C TYR A 20 -3.71 1.34 6.94
N MET A 21 -2.92 2.26 7.47
CA MET A 21 -2.38 2.11 8.81
C MET A 21 -3.49 2.27 9.84
N ALA A 22 -3.25 1.82 11.07
CA ALA A 22 -4.24 1.93 12.14
C ALA A 22 -4.70 3.37 12.38
N ILE A 23 -3.86 4.35 12.09
CA ILE A 23 -4.24 5.75 12.24
C ILE A 23 -5.15 6.24 11.12
N GLY A 24 -5.47 5.39 10.14
CA GLY A 24 -6.38 5.75 9.06
C GLY A 24 -5.74 6.36 7.83
N LYS A 25 -4.41 6.42 7.78
CA LYS A 25 -3.71 6.97 6.61
C LYS A 25 -3.17 5.85 5.74
N VAL A 26 -3.09 6.14 4.44
CA VAL A 26 -2.57 5.18 3.46
C VAL A 26 -1.05 5.13 3.56
N LEU A 27 -0.50 3.94 3.72
CA LEU A 27 0.94 3.75 3.72
C LEU A 27 1.47 3.50 2.32
N PHE A 28 0.76 2.72 1.52
CA PHE A 28 1.12 2.50 0.12
C PHE A 28 -0.10 2.14 -0.71
N LYS A 29 0.06 2.28 -2.03
CA LYS A 29 -0.98 2.03 -3.00
C LYS A 29 -0.35 1.32 -4.20
N CYS A 30 -0.94 0.21 -4.62
CA CYS A 30 -0.47 -0.54 -5.80
C CYS A 30 -1.56 -0.52 -6.85
N LYS A 31 -1.27 0.05 -8.00
CA LYS A 31 -2.24 0.22 -9.09
C LYS A 31 -1.96 -0.76 -10.22
N GLY A 32 -2.91 -0.83 -11.15
CA GLY A 32 -2.69 -1.54 -12.41
C GLY A 32 -2.78 -3.04 -12.31
N LEU A 33 -3.52 -3.55 -11.33
CA LEU A 33 -3.72 -4.99 -11.22
C LEU A 33 -4.85 -5.43 -12.12
N ASP A 34 -4.74 -6.63 -12.68
CA ASP A 34 -5.69 -7.12 -13.67
C ASP A 34 -7.04 -7.54 -13.07
N ASN A 35 -7.01 -8.09 -11.86
CA ASN A 35 -8.23 -8.63 -11.27
C ASN A 35 -8.05 -8.80 -9.77
N VAL A 36 -9.13 -9.19 -9.10
CA VAL A 36 -9.11 -9.39 -7.65
C VAL A 36 -8.17 -10.53 -7.24
N PRO A 37 -8.14 -11.68 -7.92
CA PRO A 37 -7.16 -12.71 -7.56
C PRO A 37 -5.72 -12.24 -7.60
N ALA A 38 -5.37 -11.40 -8.58
CA ALA A 38 -4.03 -10.83 -8.66
C ALA A 38 -3.75 -9.94 -7.45
N ALA A 39 -4.74 -9.16 -7.03
CA ALA A 39 -4.61 -8.30 -5.86
C ALA A 39 -4.41 -9.14 -4.59
N ARG A 40 -5.17 -10.21 -4.44
CA ARG A 40 -5.01 -11.08 -3.27
C ARG A 40 -3.65 -11.76 -3.26
N ALA A 41 -3.17 -12.16 -4.43
CA ALA A 41 -1.84 -12.76 -4.53
C ALA A 41 -0.76 -11.76 -4.12
N LEU A 42 -0.91 -10.51 -4.56
CA LEU A 42 0.03 -9.46 -4.20
C LEU A 42 0.06 -9.24 -2.69
N ILE A 43 -1.12 -9.19 -2.07
CA ILE A 43 -1.20 -8.99 -0.62
C ILE A 43 -0.51 -10.14 0.12
N ARG A 44 -0.71 -11.38 -0.35
CA ARG A 44 -0.04 -12.52 0.27
C ARG A 44 1.48 -12.40 0.17
N LYS A 45 1.97 -11.96 -0.97
CA LYS A 45 3.41 -11.75 -1.16
C LYS A 45 3.94 -10.65 -0.25
N ILE A 46 3.18 -9.56 -0.14
CA ILE A 46 3.58 -8.45 0.73
C ILE A 46 3.67 -8.94 2.17
N LYS A 47 2.68 -9.66 2.64
CA LYS A 47 2.69 -10.18 4.01
C LYS A 47 3.86 -11.13 4.25
N ARG A 48 4.14 -11.98 3.26
CA ARG A 48 5.23 -12.96 3.38
C ARG A 48 6.59 -12.28 3.43
N ASN A 49 6.74 -11.16 2.75
CA ASN A 49 8.02 -10.46 2.64
C ASN A 49 8.11 -9.24 3.55
N CYS A 50 7.19 -9.10 4.49
CA CYS A 50 7.20 -7.99 5.43
C CYS A 50 8.20 -8.29 6.55
N LYS A 51 9.46 -8.03 6.26
CA LYS A 51 10.56 -8.27 7.21
C LYS A 51 11.72 -7.35 6.85
N PRO A 52 12.53 -6.96 7.83
CA PRO A 52 13.58 -5.95 7.60
C PRO A 52 14.48 -6.25 6.41
N ALA A 53 14.83 -7.53 6.20
CA ALA A 53 15.75 -7.90 5.12
C ALA A 53 15.17 -7.62 3.74
N LYS A 54 13.86 -7.45 3.62
CA LYS A 54 13.19 -7.21 2.35
C LYS A 54 12.59 -5.81 2.25
N MET A 55 12.96 -4.92 3.15
CA MET A 55 12.38 -3.58 3.21
C MET A 55 13.47 -2.52 3.19
N PRO A 56 14.12 -2.29 2.06
CA PRO A 56 15.20 -1.31 1.99
C PRO A 56 14.68 0.12 2.10
N TYR A 57 15.43 0.94 2.81
CA TYR A 57 15.24 2.38 2.80
C TYR A 57 15.78 2.93 1.49
N CYS A 58 15.04 3.87 0.90
CA CYS A 58 15.42 4.49 -0.36
C CYS A 58 15.32 6.01 -0.25
N GLU A 59 16.21 6.67 -0.97
CA GLU A 59 16.19 8.13 -1.03
C GLU A 59 16.48 8.54 -2.46
N ILE A 60 15.53 9.26 -3.07
CA ILE A 60 15.70 9.80 -4.41
C ILE A 60 15.39 11.28 -4.33
N GLU A 61 16.40 12.10 -4.58
CA GLU A 61 16.31 13.55 -4.41
C GLU A 61 15.85 13.83 -2.98
N ASP A 62 14.71 14.50 -2.79
CA ASP A 62 14.24 14.82 -1.45
C ASP A 62 13.18 13.83 -0.95
N ASP A 63 12.90 12.79 -1.72
CA ASP A 63 11.92 11.79 -1.33
C ASP A 63 12.58 10.67 -0.55
N HIS A 64 12.04 10.40 0.64
CA HIS A 64 12.47 9.30 1.48
C HIS A 64 11.34 8.29 1.55
N PHE A 65 11.65 7.04 1.28
CA PHE A 65 10.61 5.99 1.30
C PHE A 65 11.26 4.64 1.52
N PHE A 66 10.44 3.61 1.71
CA PHE A 66 10.95 2.25 1.73
C PHE A 66 10.15 1.42 0.74
N GLN A 67 10.72 0.29 0.38
CA GLN A 67 10.07 -0.65 -0.53
C GLN A 67 9.92 -1.98 0.18
N ILE A 68 9.03 -2.83 -0.33
CA ILE A 68 8.95 -4.22 0.09
C ILE A 68 9.28 -5.04 -1.15
N LEU A 69 10.31 -5.89 -1.04
CA LEU A 69 10.79 -6.68 -2.16
C LEU A 69 10.35 -8.13 -2.01
N ASP A 70 10.22 -8.83 -3.14
CA ASP A 70 9.93 -10.27 -3.09
C ASP A 70 11.23 -11.06 -2.97
N ARG A 71 11.13 -12.38 -3.06
CA ARG A 71 12.29 -13.26 -2.88
C ARG A 71 13.37 -13.03 -3.93
N SER A 72 12.98 -12.61 -5.12
CA SER A 72 13.93 -12.37 -6.20
C SER A 72 14.51 -10.96 -6.17
N GLY A 73 14.06 -10.11 -5.26
CA GLY A 73 14.51 -8.74 -5.18
C GLY A 73 13.67 -7.76 -5.98
N LYS A 74 12.57 -8.23 -6.54
CA LYS A 74 11.68 -7.37 -7.32
C LYS A 74 10.78 -6.59 -6.37
N THR A 75 10.54 -5.32 -6.68
CA THR A 75 9.70 -4.46 -5.85
C THR A 75 8.25 -4.88 -5.92
N LEU A 76 7.67 -5.15 -4.75
CA LEU A 76 6.24 -5.44 -4.64
C LEU A 76 5.44 -4.16 -4.41
N CYS A 77 5.95 -3.28 -3.56
CA CYS A 77 5.28 -2.01 -3.31
C CYS A 77 6.28 -0.99 -2.78
N ARG A 78 5.87 0.27 -2.82
CA ARG A 78 6.66 1.39 -2.35
C ARG A 78 5.81 2.20 -1.38
N SER A 79 6.39 2.57 -0.24
CA SER A 79 5.68 3.35 0.75
C SER A 79 5.42 4.78 0.26
N ARG A 80 4.59 5.49 1.00
CA ARG A 80 4.42 6.93 0.81
C ARG A 80 5.76 7.62 1.04
N SER A 81 5.88 8.84 0.52
CA SER A 81 7.09 9.63 0.73
C SER A 81 7.08 10.26 2.11
N TYR A 82 8.26 10.28 2.73
CA TYR A 82 8.47 10.90 4.03
C TYR A 82 9.46 12.05 3.90
N THR A 83 9.50 12.91 4.89
CA THR A 83 10.36 14.08 4.85
C THR A 83 11.77 13.82 5.37
N SER A 84 12.02 12.66 5.95
CA SER A 84 13.33 12.32 6.49
C SER A 84 13.51 10.83 6.59
N LYS A 85 14.76 10.41 6.75
CA LYS A 85 15.08 9.00 6.97
C LYS A 85 14.48 8.50 8.27
N HIS A 86 14.48 9.33 9.28
CA HIS A 86 13.93 8.94 10.59
C HIS A 86 12.45 8.64 10.48
N ARG A 87 11.70 9.50 9.81
CA ARG A 87 10.26 9.28 9.63
C ARG A 87 9.98 8.07 8.76
N THR A 88 10.82 7.82 7.75
CA THR A 88 10.70 6.63 6.93
C THR A 88 10.85 5.37 7.78
N ARG A 89 11.83 5.37 8.68
CA ARG A 89 12.05 4.22 9.56
C ARG A 89 10.90 4.00 10.52
N ASP A 90 10.25 5.09 10.96
CA ASP A 90 9.03 4.95 11.76
C ASP A 90 7.94 4.27 10.95
N GLY A 91 7.79 4.64 9.67
CA GLY A 91 6.84 3.98 8.78
C GLY A 91 7.16 2.51 8.60
N MET A 92 8.45 2.16 8.52
CA MET A 92 8.85 0.76 8.42
C MET A 92 8.47 -0.03 9.67
N ARG A 93 8.64 0.56 10.85
CA ARG A 93 8.24 -0.11 12.08
C ARG A 93 6.74 -0.36 12.12
N ILE A 94 5.97 0.62 11.68
CA ILE A 94 4.52 0.47 11.59
C ILE A 94 4.17 -0.67 10.63
N ALA A 95 4.82 -0.70 9.47
CA ALA A 95 4.57 -1.76 8.50
C ALA A 95 4.87 -3.13 9.08
N LEU A 96 6.03 -3.26 9.74
CA LEU A 96 6.42 -4.54 10.34
C LEU A 96 5.42 -5.00 11.40
N SER A 97 4.84 -4.07 12.13
CA SER A 97 3.90 -4.38 13.19
C SER A 97 2.49 -4.65 12.65
N GLN A 98 2.04 -3.88 11.67
CA GLN A 98 0.64 -3.89 11.26
C GLN A 98 0.33 -4.74 10.03
N ILE A 99 1.25 -4.84 9.08
CA ILE A 99 0.97 -5.59 7.84
C ILE A 99 0.63 -7.06 8.11
N PRO A 100 1.41 -7.79 8.92
CA PRO A 100 1.14 -9.22 9.11
C PRO A 100 -0.25 -9.52 9.66
N GLU A 101 -0.80 -8.61 10.44
CA GLU A 101 -2.09 -8.84 11.10
C GLU A 101 -3.26 -8.15 10.42
N ALA A 102 -3.01 -7.42 9.34
CA ALA A 102 -4.04 -6.63 8.71
C ALA A 102 -5.09 -7.50 8.02
N ALA A 103 -6.35 -7.12 8.17
CA ALA A 103 -7.45 -7.75 7.46
C ALA A 103 -7.43 -7.32 6.00
N VAL A 104 -8.09 -8.11 5.15
CA VAL A 104 -8.21 -7.80 3.73
C VAL A 104 -9.68 -7.59 3.43
N ASN A 105 -10.03 -6.43 2.90
CA ASN A 105 -11.40 -6.08 2.57
C ASN A 105 -11.52 -5.74 1.10
N LEU A 106 -12.58 -6.24 0.49
CA LEU A 106 -12.88 -5.97 -0.91
C LEU A 106 -13.90 -4.84 -0.99
N GLN A 107 -13.59 -3.84 -1.80
CA GLN A 107 -14.47 -2.70 -1.98
C GLN A 107 -14.71 -2.52 -3.47
N LYS A 108 -15.93 -2.80 -3.91
CA LYS A 108 -16.29 -2.61 -5.30
C LYS A 108 -16.84 -1.20 -5.50
N ALA A 109 -16.47 -0.62 -6.61
CA ALA A 109 -16.99 0.69 -6.97
C ALA A 109 -18.45 0.58 -7.36
N ASP A 110 -19.25 1.53 -6.86
CA ASP A 110 -20.62 1.67 -7.29
C ASP A 110 -20.68 2.52 -8.55
N ASP A 111 -21.80 2.40 -9.25
CA ASP A 111 -21.97 3.14 -10.48
C ASP A 111 -21.83 4.64 -10.26
N GLY A 112 -20.84 5.21 -10.88
CA GLY A 112 -20.69 6.64 -10.95
C GLY A 112 -20.21 7.34 -9.69
N TYR A 113 -20.19 6.66 -8.59
CA TYR A 113 -19.73 7.28 -7.34
C TYR A 113 -18.25 7.26 -7.17
N SER A 114 -17.67 6.19 -7.60
CA SER A 114 -16.28 5.90 -7.31
C SER A 114 -15.31 6.90 -7.89
N ASP A 115 -15.70 7.59 -8.93
CA ASP A 115 -14.83 8.58 -9.54
C ASP A 115 -14.49 9.69 -8.57
N GLU A 116 -15.45 10.08 -7.77
CA GLU A 116 -15.22 11.14 -6.80
C GLU A 116 -14.32 10.66 -5.68
N GLU A 117 -14.48 9.43 -5.28
CA GLU A 117 -13.65 8.86 -4.24
C GLU A 117 -12.21 8.74 -4.66
N ASP A 118 -11.99 8.51 -5.93
CA ASP A 118 -10.62 8.43 -6.45
C ASP A 118 -9.88 9.73 -6.24
N ASP A 119 -10.56 10.84 -6.41
CA ASP A 119 -9.94 12.14 -6.19
C ASP A 119 -9.52 12.31 -4.74
N ASP A 120 -10.33 11.82 -3.82
CA ASP A 120 -10.00 11.88 -2.41
C ASP A 120 -8.77 11.05 -2.10
N ASP A 121 -8.65 9.90 -2.72
CA ASP A 121 -7.48 9.05 -2.52
C ASP A 121 -6.22 9.75 -2.97
N ASP A 122 -6.29 10.47 -4.06
CA ASP A 122 -5.14 11.21 -4.56
C ASP A 122 -4.69 12.27 -3.56
N ASP A 123 -5.63 12.91 -2.92
CA ASP A 123 -5.29 13.90 -1.90
C ASP A 123 -4.58 13.27 -0.74
N LEU A 124 -5.03 12.10 -0.32
CA LEU A 124 -4.37 11.39 0.76
C LEU A 124 -2.96 10.99 0.38
N ALA A 125 -2.76 10.60 -0.84
CA ALA A 125 -1.45 10.19 -1.30
C ALA A 125 -0.48 11.36 -1.32
N ALA A 126 -0.96 12.56 -1.52
CA ALA A 126 -0.13 13.75 -1.57
C ALA A 126 0.42 14.15 -0.22
N GLU A 127 -0.17 13.64 0.82
CA GLU A 127 0.28 13.94 2.16
C GLU A 127 1.58 13.23 2.49
#